data_9c3086e1645c2c2924e5af9551062ae9
#
_entry.id   9c3086e1645c2c2924e5af9551062ae9
#
_cell.length_a   1.000
_cell.length_b   1.000
_cell.length_c   1.000
_cell.angle_alpha   90.00
_cell.angle_beta   90.00
_cell.angle_gamma   90.00
#
_symmetry.space_group_name_H-M   'P 1'
#
loop_
_entity.id
_entity.type
_entity.pdbx_description
1 polymer ?
#
loop_
_entity_poly.entity_id
_entity_poly.type
_entity_poly.pdbx_seq_one_letter_code
_entity_poly.pdbx_strand_id
1 'polypeptide(L)'
;MTIGEKITHLRTANKISQEQLAEKLGVSRQSVSKWEMDQSLPHIDKVLLICELFSLSADELLHEDVVIHRGAAGADSTAAPSSPPDGRNKYFGTDGFRGEANVTLTSAHAYKVGRFLGWYYASPLSGCRKPGYRPRIVIGKDTRRSSYMLEYSLVAGITASGADAYMLHVTTTPSVTYVTKQDEFDCGVMISASHNPYYDNGIKLVNRYGEKIDDAAAALIEAYIDGDIARLGISGSDLPLARRDRIGCIVDYVAGRNRYVGYLISVASHSYRSLKVGLDCANGASWMIAKAVFDALGAQTYVMGASPDGTN
;
A
#
# COMPACT_ATOMS: atom_id res chain seq x y z
N MET A 1 -24.04 8.69 10.21
CA MET A 1 -24.22 10.08 9.72
C MET A 1 -24.24 10.04 8.20
N THR A 2 -25.22 10.69 7.57
CA THR A 2 -25.26 10.83 6.12
C THR A 2 -24.13 11.75 5.62
N ILE A 3 -23.85 11.74 4.30
CA ILE A 3 -22.85 12.64 3.71
C ILE A 3 -23.22 14.10 3.95
N GLY A 4 -24.51 14.46 3.83
CA GLY A 4 -25.00 15.81 4.07
C GLY A 4 -24.83 16.26 5.52
N GLU A 5 -25.14 15.38 6.48
CA GLU A 5 -24.90 15.63 7.90
C GLU A 5 -23.41 15.85 8.20
N LYS A 6 -22.53 15.08 7.57
CA LYS A 6 -21.07 15.22 7.71
C LYS A 6 -20.57 16.54 7.15
N ILE A 7 -21.01 16.93 5.95
CA ILE A 7 -20.65 18.22 5.34
C ILE A 7 -21.12 19.36 6.24
N THR A 8 -22.36 19.29 6.75
CA THR A 8 -22.89 20.28 7.69
C THR A 8 -22.05 20.37 8.96
N HIS A 9 -21.72 19.23 9.55
CA HIS A 9 -20.90 19.13 10.77
C HIS A 9 -19.50 19.74 10.55
N LEU A 10 -18.82 19.36 9.48
CA LEU A 10 -17.48 19.85 9.14
C LEU A 10 -17.49 21.38 8.90
N ARG A 11 -18.45 21.87 8.14
CA ARG A 11 -18.59 23.30 7.87
C ARG A 11 -18.83 24.09 9.15
N THR A 12 -19.78 23.68 9.97
CA THR A 12 -20.15 24.38 11.20
C THR A 12 -19.04 24.33 12.25
N ALA A 13 -18.37 23.18 12.41
CA ALA A 13 -17.23 23.02 13.30
C ALA A 13 -16.07 23.96 12.94
N ASN A 14 -15.88 24.24 11.65
CA ASN A 14 -14.86 25.18 11.15
C ASN A 14 -15.38 26.61 11.01
N LYS A 15 -16.61 26.93 11.49
CA LYS A 15 -17.23 28.27 11.43
C LYS A 15 -17.31 28.87 10.03
N ILE A 16 -17.50 28.02 9.01
CA ILE A 16 -17.60 28.42 7.60
C ILE A 16 -19.08 28.52 7.21
N SER A 17 -19.50 29.59 6.52
CA SER A 17 -20.86 29.70 5.97
C SER A 17 -21.04 28.82 4.72
N GLN A 18 -22.31 28.53 4.32
CA GLN A 18 -22.57 27.82 3.06
C GLN A 18 -22.01 28.57 1.83
N GLU A 19 -22.03 29.91 1.83
CA GLU A 19 -21.42 30.74 0.80
C GLU A 19 -19.91 30.55 0.73
N GLN A 20 -19.25 30.61 1.88
CA GLN A 20 -17.80 30.44 1.97
C GLN A 20 -17.35 29.03 1.56
N LEU A 21 -18.12 28.02 1.92
CA LEU A 21 -17.83 26.65 1.46
C LEU A 21 -18.03 26.52 -0.05
N ALA A 22 -19.09 27.10 -0.59
CA ALA A 22 -19.38 27.11 -2.02
C ALA A 22 -18.26 27.78 -2.82
N GLU A 23 -17.76 28.94 -2.35
CA GLU A 23 -16.64 29.65 -2.95
C GLU A 23 -15.37 28.80 -2.99
N LYS A 24 -15.02 28.18 -1.84
CA LYS A 24 -13.83 27.29 -1.74
C LYS A 24 -13.91 26.08 -2.66
N LEU A 25 -15.11 25.55 -2.90
CA LEU A 25 -15.34 24.38 -3.73
C LEU A 25 -15.64 24.74 -5.21
N GLY A 26 -15.74 26.02 -5.54
CA GLY A 26 -16.07 26.47 -6.90
C GLY A 26 -17.46 26.05 -7.36
N VAL A 27 -18.48 26.10 -6.47
CA VAL A 27 -19.86 25.70 -6.74
C VAL A 27 -20.84 26.79 -6.29
N SER A 28 -22.13 26.64 -6.62
CA SER A 28 -23.16 27.54 -6.10
C SER A 28 -23.49 27.21 -4.63
N ARG A 29 -23.93 28.23 -3.86
CA ARG A 29 -24.48 28.00 -2.49
C ARG A 29 -25.61 27.00 -2.49
N GLN A 30 -26.46 27.02 -3.55
CA GLN A 30 -27.57 26.07 -3.68
C GLN A 30 -27.10 24.61 -3.78
N SER A 31 -25.95 24.36 -4.42
CA SER A 31 -25.35 23.02 -4.48
C SER A 31 -24.96 22.54 -3.10
N VAL A 32 -24.28 23.37 -2.31
CA VAL A 32 -23.90 23.04 -0.92
C VAL A 32 -25.16 22.79 -0.06
N SER A 33 -26.18 23.63 -0.19
CA SER A 33 -27.45 23.44 0.54
C SER A 33 -28.14 22.11 0.19
N LYS A 34 -28.14 21.73 -1.09
CA LYS A 34 -28.72 20.43 -1.53
C LYS A 34 -27.93 19.24 -0.98
N TRP A 35 -26.61 19.33 -0.94
CA TRP A 35 -25.78 18.29 -0.34
C TRP A 35 -26.03 18.13 1.16
N GLU A 36 -26.09 19.23 1.90
CA GLU A 36 -26.36 19.23 3.34
C GLU A 36 -27.75 18.70 3.70
N MET A 37 -28.72 18.80 2.78
CA MET A 37 -30.07 18.24 2.94
C MET A 37 -30.23 16.84 2.32
N ASP A 38 -29.13 16.21 1.87
CA ASP A 38 -29.14 14.91 1.17
C ASP A 38 -30.06 14.86 -0.07
N GLN A 39 -30.36 16.02 -0.67
CA GLN A 39 -31.15 16.12 -1.90
C GLN A 39 -30.33 15.81 -3.16
N SER A 40 -29.03 15.87 -3.10
CA SER A 40 -28.10 15.45 -4.12
C SER A 40 -26.73 15.16 -3.49
N LEU A 41 -25.96 14.29 -4.14
CA LEU A 41 -24.57 14.01 -3.72
C LEU A 41 -23.60 14.96 -4.44
N PRO A 42 -22.49 15.36 -3.78
CA PRO A 42 -21.41 16.05 -4.46
C PRO A 42 -20.77 15.12 -5.51
N HIS A 43 -20.38 15.69 -6.65
CA HIS A 43 -19.62 14.97 -7.65
C HIS A 43 -18.24 14.59 -7.11
N ILE A 44 -17.61 13.53 -7.63
CA ILE A 44 -16.37 12.95 -7.08
C ILE A 44 -15.23 13.98 -6.94
N ASP A 45 -15.11 14.90 -7.89
CA ASP A 45 -14.12 15.99 -7.82
C ASP A 45 -14.38 16.91 -6.61
N LYS A 46 -15.63 17.14 -6.25
CA LYS A 46 -16.01 17.96 -5.07
C LYS A 46 -15.86 17.18 -3.77
N VAL A 47 -16.10 15.86 -3.78
CA VAL A 47 -15.79 14.98 -2.66
C VAL A 47 -14.30 15.08 -2.30
N LEU A 48 -13.42 15.00 -3.29
CA LEU A 48 -11.97 15.12 -3.08
C LEU A 48 -11.57 16.49 -2.53
N LEU A 49 -12.15 17.59 -3.06
CA LEU A 49 -11.90 18.94 -2.55
C LEU A 49 -12.41 19.13 -1.11
N ILE A 50 -13.55 18.53 -0.76
CA ILE A 50 -14.07 18.56 0.62
C ILE A 50 -13.11 17.79 1.55
N CYS A 51 -12.63 16.63 1.12
CA CYS A 51 -11.66 15.85 1.87
C CYS A 51 -10.35 16.61 2.10
N GLU A 52 -9.85 17.27 1.07
CA GLU A 52 -8.65 18.12 1.17
C GLU A 52 -8.88 19.33 2.10
N LEU A 53 -9.98 20.06 1.92
CA LEU A 53 -10.33 21.24 2.70
C LEU A 53 -10.42 20.98 4.20
N PHE A 54 -10.95 19.81 4.57
CA PHE A 54 -11.17 19.43 5.95
C PHE A 54 -10.19 18.36 6.47
N SER A 55 -9.17 18.02 5.68
CA SER A 55 -8.13 17.05 6.02
C SER A 55 -8.69 15.69 6.47
N LEU A 56 -9.61 15.14 5.69
CA LEU A 56 -10.20 13.81 5.92
C LEU A 56 -10.07 12.92 4.68
N SER A 57 -10.18 11.62 4.88
CA SER A 57 -10.19 10.66 3.77
C SER A 57 -11.57 10.60 3.10
N ALA A 58 -11.62 10.13 1.84
CA ALA A 58 -12.88 9.90 1.16
C ALA A 58 -13.76 8.87 1.89
N ASP A 59 -13.14 7.87 2.53
CA ASP A 59 -13.84 6.87 3.32
C ASP A 59 -14.54 7.50 4.55
N GLU A 60 -13.87 8.43 5.23
CA GLU A 60 -14.46 9.16 6.36
C GLU A 60 -15.66 10.00 5.93
N LEU A 61 -15.67 10.54 4.72
CA LEU A 61 -16.79 11.33 4.21
C LEU A 61 -17.92 10.45 3.69
N LEU A 62 -17.62 9.36 2.97
CA LEU A 62 -18.60 8.58 2.20
C LEU A 62 -19.27 7.45 3.01
N HIS A 63 -18.61 6.84 4.01
CA HIS A 63 -19.18 5.75 4.81
C HIS A 63 -20.02 6.23 5.98
N GLU A 64 -21.28 5.83 6.04
CA GLU A 64 -22.25 6.28 7.06
C GLU A 64 -21.89 5.89 8.51
N ASP A 65 -21.14 4.80 8.67
CA ASP A 65 -20.75 4.26 10.00
C ASP A 65 -19.57 5.02 10.63
N VAL A 66 -18.93 5.94 9.90
CA VAL A 66 -17.81 6.73 10.41
C VAL A 66 -18.28 8.06 10.97
N VAL A 67 -18.12 8.27 12.28
CA VAL A 67 -18.44 9.55 12.96
C VAL A 67 -17.23 10.47 12.95
N ILE A 68 -17.39 11.68 12.42
CA ILE A 68 -16.32 12.69 12.35
C ILE A 68 -16.28 13.46 13.67
N HIS A 69 -15.21 13.26 14.46
CA HIS A 69 -15.02 13.91 15.78
C HIS A 69 -14.00 15.07 15.77
N ARG A 70 -13.77 15.75 14.64
CA ARG A 70 -12.79 16.86 14.59
C ARG A 70 -13.44 18.22 14.77
N GLY A 71 -13.15 18.85 15.91
CA GLY A 71 -13.36 20.29 16.16
C GLY A 71 -12.16 21.11 15.66
N ALA A 72 -12.41 22.41 15.42
CA ALA A 72 -11.53 23.39 14.77
C ALA A 72 -10.03 23.28 15.07
N ALA A 73 -9.23 23.36 14.00
CA ALA A 73 -7.78 23.39 14.06
C ALA A 73 -7.27 24.69 14.71
N GLY A 74 -6.63 24.58 15.85
CA GLY A 74 -5.75 25.60 16.42
C GLY A 74 -4.29 25.24 16.11
N ALA A 75 -3.57 26.21 15.56
CA ALA A 75 -2.15 26.10 15.28
C ALA A 75 -1.31 26.00 16.56
N ASP A 76 -0.24 25.29 16.44
CA ASP A 76 0.97 25.23 17.26
C ASP A 76 1.14 23.96 18.08
N SER A 77 2.09 23.11 17.66
CA SER A 77 2.74 22.23 18.61
C SER A 77 4.00 21.55 18.08
N THR A 78 5.10 21.99 18.61
CA THR A 78 6.27 21.15 18.85
C THR A 78 5.95 20.16 19.99
N ALA A 79 5.42 18.98 19.68
CA ALA A 79 5.30 17.87 20.61
C ALA A 79 5.33 16.56 19.84
N ALA A 80 6.15 15.61 20.30
CA ALA A 80 6.21 14.25 19.78
C ALA A 80 4.82 13.60 19.79
N PRO A 81 4.42 12.84 18.75
CA PRO A 81 3.09 12.28 18.66
C PRO A 81 2.89 11.19 19.71
N SER A 82 1.96 11.45 20.64
CA SER A 82 1.38 10.44 21.51
C SER A 82 0.56 9.45 20.70
N SER A 83 0.57 8.18 21.10
CA SER A 83 -0.18 7.08 20.49
C SER A 83 -1.64 7.44 20.18
N PRO A 84 -2.22 7.05 19.02
CA PRO A 84 -3.61 7.33 18.72
C PRO A 84 -4.54 6.60 19.70
N PRO A 85 -5.62 7.24 20.18
CA PRO A 85 -6.52 6.67 21.20
C PRO A 85 -7.45 5.56 20.69
N ASP A 86 -7.37 5.14 19.42
CA ASP A 86 -8.42 4.35 18.76
C ASP A 86 -7.98 2.97 18.23
N GLY A 87 -6.90 2.39 18.70
CA GLY A 87 -6.51 1.03 18.28
C GLY A 87 -6.22 0.85 16.79
N ARG A 88 -6.25 1.93 15.99
CA ARG A 88 -5.88 1.91 14.57
C ARG A 88 -4.36 2.00 14.42
N ASN A 89 -3.84 1.22 13.49
CA ASN A 89 -2.43 1.27 13.14
C ASN A 89 -2.04 2.67 12.63
N LYS A 90 -0.90 3.18 13.09
CA LYS A 90 -0.40 4.53 12.78
C LYS A 90 0.09 4.66 11.34
N TYR A 91 0.76 3.62 10.83
CA TYR A 91 1.38 3.58 9.49
C TYR A 91 0.64 2.65 8.55
N PHE A 92 0.22 1.46 9.04
CA PHE A 92 -0.41 0.42 8.22
C PHE A 92 -1.92 0.55 8.22
N GLY A 93 -2.45 1.33 7.30
CA GLY A 93 -3.90 1.39 7.04
C GLY A 93 -4.44 0.15 6.30
N THR A 94 -5.65 0.26 5.76
CA THR A 94 -6.31 -0.81 4.98
C THR A 94 -5.44 -1.29 3.80
N ASP A 95 -4.75 -0.36 3.16
CA ASP A 95 -3.93 -0.60 1.95
C ASP A 95 -2.41 -0.66 2.22
N GLY A 96 -2.01 -0.92 3.44
CA GLY A 96 -0.60 -0.92 3.83
C GLY A 96 -0.07 0.43 4.28
N PHE A 97 1.25 0.58 4.36
CA PHE A 97 1.91 1.83 4.72
C PHE A 97 2.03 2.71 3.46
N ARG A 98 1.24 3.76 3.35
CA ARG A 98 1.27 4.72 2.24
C ARG A 98 1.77 6.09 2.67
N GLY A 99 2.42 6.79 1.75
CA GLY A 99 2.85 8.15 1.96
C GLY A 99 3.68 8.71 0.80
N GLU A 100 3.91 10.02 0.83
CA GLU A 100 4.81 10.66 -0.11
C GLU A 100 6.24 10.17 0.12
N ALA A 101 6.90 9.73 -0.96
CA ALA A 101 8.23 9.16 -0.90
C ALA A 101 9.26 10.19 -0.43
N ASN A 102 10.12 9.80 0.51
CA ASN A 102 11.10 10.65 1.20
C ASN A 102 10.52 11.77 2.07
N VAL A 103 9.19 11.84 2.23
CA VAL A 103 8.53 12.76 3.16
C VAL A 103 7.93 11.97 4.33
N THR A 104 6.90 11.19 4.07
CA THR A 104 6.22 10.37 5.09
C THR A 104 6.59 8.88 5.00
N LEU A 105 6.94 8.39 3.81
CA LEU A 105 7.46 7.03 3.59
C LEU A 105 8.90 7.10 3.09
N THR A 106 9.85 6.80 3.95
CA THR A 106 11.28 6.95 3.67
C THR A 106 11.99 5.60 3.47
N SER A 107 13.21 5.63 2.95
CA SER A 107 14.08 4.46 2.86
C SER A 107 14.39 3.85 4.25
N ALA A 108 14.46 4.68 5.30
CA ALA A 108 14.65 4.20 6.67
C ALA A 108 13.44 3.37 7.16
N HIS A 109 12.22 3.80 6.82
CA HIS A 109 11.01 3.01 7.10
C HIS A 109 11.04 1.67 6.37
N ALA A 110 11.36 1.66 5.07
CA ALA A 110 11.46 0.43 4.28
C ALA A 110 12.53 -0.52 4.84
N TYR A 111 13.69 0.00 5.24
CA TYR A 111 14.74 -0.79 5.90
C TYR A 111 14.23 -1.44 7.20
N LYS A 112 13.57 -0.67 8.07
CA LYS A 112 13.01 -1.20 9.32
C LYS A 112 11.94 -2.25 9.06
N VAL A 113 11.04 -2.03 8.10
CA VAL A 113 10.06 -3.05 7.69
C VAL A 113 10.78 -4.34 7.27
N GLY A 114 11.81 -4.23 6.44
CA GLY A 114 12.62 -5.38 6.02
C GLY A 114 13.30 -6.10 7.18
N ARG A 115 13.90 -5.33 8.12
CA ARG A 115 14.50 -5.86 9.35
C ARG A 115 13.50 -6.67 10.17
N PHE A 116 12.31 -6.08 10.37
CA PHE A 116 11.24 -6.75 11.11
C PHE A 116 10.80 -8.04 10.44
N LEU A 117 10.50 -8.02 9.15
CA LEU A 117 10.02 -9.19 8.43
C LEU A 117 11.01 -10.36 8.50
N GLY A 118 12.30 -10.09 8.24
CA GLY A 118 13.33 -11.12 8.31
C GLY A 118 13.48 -11.74 9.70
N TRP A 119 13.39 -10.94 10.74
CA TRP A 119 13.42 -11.40 12.12
C TRP A 119 12.12 -12.09 12.54
N TYR A 120 10.96 -11.51 12.25
CA TYR A 120 9.64 -11.99 12.68
C TYR A 120 9.38 -13.40 12.18
N TYR A 121 9.57 -13.65 10.88
CA TYR A 121 9.30 -14.96 10.29
C TYR A 121 10.33 -16.05 10.69
N ALA A 122 11.48 -15.66 11.22
CA ALA A 122 12.43 -16.60 11.83
C ALA A 122 12.14 -16.84 13.33
N SER A 123 11.27 -16.04 13.94
CA SER A 123 10.97 -16.08 15.38
C SER A 123 9.76 -16.94 15.69
N PRO A 124 9.62 -17.40 16.95
CA PRO A 124 8.43 -18.12 17.41
C PRO A 124 7.12 -17.32 17.30
N LEU A 125 7.19 -15.97 17.24
CA LEU A 125 6.03 -15.10 17.12
C LEU A 125 5.22 -15.33 15.84
N SER A 126 5.89 -15.72 14.75
CA SER A 126 5.23 -16.10 13.49
C SER A 126 4.72 -17.55 13.47
N GLY A 127 4.87 -18.29 14.56
CA GLY A 127 4.61 -19.74 14.62
C GLY A 127 5.74 -20.61 14.03
N CYS A 128 6.86 -20.02 13.63
CA CYS A 128 8.03 -20.77 13.19
C CYS A 128 8.65 -21.51 14.38
N ARG A 129 8.74 -22.85 14.27
CA ARG A 129 9.31 -23.72 15.32
C ARG A 129 10.58 -24.44 14.88
N LYS A 130 11.10 -24.14 13.69
CA LYS A 130 12.29 -24.81 13.15
C LYS A 130 13.54 -24.03 13.53
N PRO A 131 14.43 -24.57 14.39
CA PRO A 131 15.71 -23.95 14.68
C PRO A 131 16.51 -23.72 13.39
N GLY A 132 17.06 -22.53 13.23
CA GLY A 132 17.84 -22.19 12.06
C GLY A 132 17.05 -21.99 10.76
N TYR A 133 15.73 -21.91 10.83
CA TYR A 133 14.91 -21.58 9.67
C TYR A 133 15.31 -20.26 9.03
N ARG A 134 15.37 -20.23 7.70
CA ARG A 134 15.66 -19.05 6.91
C ARG A 134 14.37 -18.65 6.17
N PRO A 135 13.74 -17.55 6.56
CA PRO A 135 12.52 -17.08 5.91
C PRO A 135 12.75 -16.69 4.45
N ARG A 136 11.73 -16.90 3.64
CA ARG A 136 11.71 -16.55 2.23
C ARG A 136 10.66 -15.47 2.00
N ILE A 137 11.08 -14.31 1.54
CA ILE A 137 10.20 -13.15 1.34
C ILE A 137 10.23 -12.76 -0.13
N VAL A 138 9.07 -12.76 -0.79
CA VAL A 138 8.95 -12.37 -2.19
C VAL A 138 8.54 -10.90 -2.30
N ILE A 139 9.16 -10.17 -3.23
CA ILE A 139 9.02 -8.72 -3.36
C ILE A 139 8.70 -8.37 -4.80
N GLY A 140 7.62 -7.60 -4.99
CA GLY A 140 7.28 -6.96 -6.25
C GLY A 140 7.15 -5.45 -6.08
N LYS A 141 7.27 -4.73 -7.18
CA LYS A 141 7.11 -3.27 -7.19
C LYS A 141 6.37 -2.80 -8.43
N ASP A 142 5.85 -1.58 -8.36
CA ASP A 142 5.36 -0.89 -9.54
C ASP A 142 6.48 -0.12 -10.27
N THR A 143 6.10 0.70 -11.25
CA THR A 143 7.02 1.42 -12.14
C THR A 143 7.57 2.72 -11.56
N ARG A 144 7.11 3.20 -10.40
CA ARG A 144 7.52 4.46 -9.78
C ARG A 144 9.03 4.51 -9.51
N ARG A 145 9.63 5.68 -9.66
CA ARG A 145 11.07 5.87 -9.35
C ARG A 145 11.39 5.54 -7.89
N SER A 146 10.53 5.98 -6.97
CA SER A 146 10.70 5.70 -5.54
C SER A 146 10.60 4.22 -5.18
N SER A 147 9.96 3.39 -6.02
CA SER A 147 9.83 1.95 -5.79
C SER A 147 11.19 1.25 -5.77
N TYR A 148 12.15 1.70 -6.57
CA TYR A 148 13.52 1.17 -6.57
C TYR A 148 14.26 1.48 -5.26
N MET A 149 14.16 2.72 -4.79
CA MET A 149 14.77 3.16 -3.53
C MET A 149 14.21 2.36 -2.34
N LEU A 150 12.89 2.22 -2.27
CA LEU A 150 12.21 1.49 -1.19
C LEU A 150 12.52 0.00 -1.25
N GLU A 151 12.55 -0.60 -2.46
CA GLU A 151 12.90 -2.01 -2.67
C GLU A 151 14.31 -2.33 -2.16
N TYR A 152 15.33 -1.57 -2.58
CA TYR A 152 16.70 -1.82 -2.13
C TYR A 152 16.86 -1.66 -0.62
N SER A 153 16.20 -0.68 -0.02
CA SER A 153 16.22 -0.48 1.43
C SER A 153 15.54 -1.62 2.18
N LEU A 154 14.38 -2.06 1.70
CA LEU A 154 13.63 -3.20 2.25
C LEU A 154 14.47 -4.48 2.18
N VAL A 155 15.06 -4.77 1.01
CA VAL A 155 15.90 -5.95 0.76
C VAL A 155 17.12 -5.96 1.66
N ALA A 156 17.78 -4.81 1.83
CA ALA A 156 18.90 -4.68 2.78
C ALA A 156 18.48 -5.05 4.22
N GLY A 157 17.31 -4.61 4.64
CA GLY A 157 16.76 -4.96 5.96
C GLY A 157 16.46 -6.46 6.09
N ILE A 158 15.81 -7.06 5.09
CA ILE A 158 15.47 -8.49 5.05
C ILE A 158 16.74 -9.35 5.17
N THR A 159 17.71 -9.10 4.31
CA THR A 159 18.96 -9.89 4.27
C THR A 159 19.81 -9.69 5.51
N ALA A 160 19.87 -8.47 6.06
CA ALA A 160 20.54 -8.17 7.32
C ALA A 160 19.93 -8.92 8.53
N SER A 161 18.68 -9.32 8.46
CA SER A 161 18.00 -10.13 9.48
C SER A 161 18.05 -11.64 9.23
N GLY A 162 18.70 -12.09 8.15
CA GLY A 162 18.94 -13.51 7.85
C GLY A 162 17.85 -14.20 7.02
N ALA A 163 16.92 -13.45 6.47
CA ALA A 163 15.93 -13.95 5.51
C ALA A 163 16.41 -13.77 4.06
N ASP A 164 15.93 -14.61 3.15
CA ASP A 164 16.19 -14.48 1.72
C ASP A 164 15.12 -13.64 1.03
N ALA A 165 15.55 -12.72 0.17
CA ALA A 165 14.71 -11.81 -0.59
C ALA A 165 14.60 -12.27 -2.05
N TYR A 166 13.37 -12.56 -2.51
CA TYR A 166 13.08 -13.05 -3.86
C TYR A 166 12.45 -11.92 -4.69
N MET A 167 13.14 -11.50 -5.75
CA MET A 167 12.79 -10.31 -6.52
C MET A 167 11.95 -10.67 -7.74
N LEU A 168 10.66 -10.27 -7.75
CA LEU A 168 9.81 -10.34 -8.94
C LEU A 168 10.00 -9.15 -9.88
N HIS A 169 10.70 -8.11 -9.41
CA HIS A 169 10.84 -6.83 -10.09
C HIS A 169 9.49 -6.14 -10.34
N VAL A 170 9.35 -5.44 -11.46
CA VAL A 170 8.09 -4.76 -11.81
C VAL A 170 7.02 -5.81 -12.10
N THR A 171 5.97 -5.79 -11.28
CA THR A 171 4.84 -6.71 -11.36
C THR A 171 3.61 -6.12 -10.64
N THR A 172 2.46 -6.79 -10.78
CA THR A 172 1.20 -6.36 -10.17
C THR A 172 1.01 -6.93 -8.75
N THR A 173 0.18 -6.28 -7.95
CA THR A 173 -0.19 -6.78 -6.61
C THR A 173 -0.76 -8.21 -6.65
N PRO A 174 -1.69 -8.57 -7.57
CA PRO A 174 -2.16 -9.95 -7.68
C PRO A 174 -1.06 -10.96 -8.02
N SER A 175 -0.03 -10.56 -8.77
CA SER A 175 1.12 -11.43 -9.04
C SER A 175 1.89 -11.75 -7.75
N VAL A 176 2.12 -10.75 -6.90
CA VAL A 176 2.79 -10.97 -5.61
C VAL A 176 1.98 -11.90 -4.71
N THR A 177 0.67 -11.65 -4.55
CA THR A 177 -0.20 -12.48 -3.72
C THR A 177 -0.28 -13.92 -4.22
N TYR A 178 -0.40 -14.09 -5.54
CA TYR A 178 -0.41 -15.41 -6.17
C TYR A 178 0.88 -16.18 -5.92
N VAL A 179 2.03 -15.55 -6.20
CA VAL A 179 3.35 -16.19 -6.02
C VAL A 179 3.63 -16.48 -4.54
N THR A 180 3.27 -15.57 -3.64
CA THR A 180 3.42 -15.80 -2.19
C THR A 180 2.76 -17.08 -1.76
N LYS A 181 1.52 -17.31 -2.19
CA LYS A 181 0.73 -18.49 -1.83
C LYS A 181 1.21 -19.73 -2.55
N GLN A 182 1.41 -19.68 -3.87
CA GLN A 182 1.70 -20.87 -4.69
C GLN A 182 3.09 -21.43 -4.47
N ASP A 183 4.06 -20.58 -4.17
CA ASP A 183 5.46 -20.96 -3.99
C ASP A 183 5.85 -21.02 -2.50
N GLU A 184 4.84 -20.99 -1.62
CA GLU A 184 4.98 -21.16 -0.16
C GLU A 184 6.00 -20.18 0.47
N PHE A 185 5.95 -18.91 0.07
CA PHE A 185 6.72 -17.86 0.75
C PHE A 185 6.12 -17.53 2.11
N ASP A 186 6.94 -17.13 3.06
CA ASP A 186 6.47 -16.73 4.38
C ASP A 186 5.71 -15.40 4.33
N CYS A 187 6.14 -14.50 3.44
CA CYS A 187 5.54 -13.19 3.25
C CYS A 187 5.76 -12.71 1.82
N GLY A 188 4.79 -11.98 1.31
CA GLY A 188 4.91 -11.19 0.09
C GLY A 188 4.88 -9.69 0.39
N VAL A 189 5.68 -8.93 -0.34
CA VAL A 189 5.71 -7.47 -0.23
C VAL A 189 5.46 -6.86 -1.60
N MET A 190 4.46 -5.97 -1.67
CA MET A 190 4.24 -5.16 -2.87
C MET A 190 4.53 -3.69 -2.58
N ILE A 191 5.45 -3.11 -3.32
CA ILE A 191 5.82 -1.69 -3.26
C ILE A 191 5.04 -0.95 -4.34
N SER A 192 3.97 -0.27 -3.93
CA SER A 192 3.07 0.46 -4.83
C SER A 192 2.06 1.30 -4.05
N ALA A 193 1.72 2.47 -4.58
CA ALA A 193 0.59 3.28 -4.12
C ALA A 193 -0.63 3.19 -5.05
N SER A 194 -0.73 2.15 -5.89
CA SER A 194 -1.87 1.92 -6.80
C SER A 194 -2.03 3.08 -7.81
N HIS A 195 -3.16 3.81 -7.74
CA HIS A 195 -3.52 4.92 -8.62
C HIS A 195 -3.18 6.31 -8.06
N ASN A 196 -2.52 6.38 -6.90
CA ASN A 196 -2.07 7.65 -6.35
C ASN A 196 -1.05 8.34 -7.29
N PRO A 197 -0.86 9.67 -7.16
CA PRO A 197 0.18 10.39 -7.90
C PRO A 197 1.56 9.74 -7.80
N TYR A 198 2.43 9.95 -8.78
CA TYR A 198 3.71 9.26 -8.90
C TYR A 198 4.69 9.50 -7.73
N TYR A 199 4.53 10.60 -7.02
CA TYR A 199 5.35 10.95 -5.86
C TYR A 199 4.96 10.20 -4.59
N ASP A 200 3.75 9.63 -4.53
CA ASP A 200 3.34 8.72 -3.47
C ASP A 200 3.91 7.32 -3.70
N ASN A 201 4.07 6.56 -2.63
CA ASN A 201 4.34 5.13 -2.69
C ASN A 201 3.73 4.41 -1.48
N GLY A 202 3.85 3.08 -1.46
CA GLY A 202 3.32 2.28 -0.36
C GLY A 202 4.01 0.93 -0.24
N ILE A 203 3.98 0.36 0.96
CA ILE A 203 4.45 -0.99 1.26
C ILE A 203 3.25 -1.79 1.73
N LYS A 204 2.82 -2.76 0.94
CA LYS A 204 1.73 -3.69 1.26
C LYS A 204 2.34 -5.04 1.61
N LEU A 205 1.87 -5.63 2.70
CA LEU A 205 2.35 -6.90 3.21
C LEU A 205 1.25 -7.95 3.11
N VAL A 206 1.60 -9.11 2.60
CA VAL A 206 0.70 -10.25 2.54
C VAL A 206 1.31 -11.47 3.23
N ASN A 207 0.49 -12.22 3.93
CA ASN A 207 0.90 -13.44 4.62
C ASN A 207 1.08 -14.60 3.62
N ARG A 208 1.52 -15.75 4.12
CA ARG A 208 1.72 -16.98 3.31
C ARG A 208 0.50 -17.45 2.55
N TYR A 209 -0.70 -17.02 2.94
CA TYR A 209 -1.95 -17.39 2.28
C TYR A 209 -2.33 -16.41 1.16
N GLY A 210 -1.52 -15.37 0.92
CA GLY A 210 -1.81 -14.31 -0.04
C GLY A 210 -2.81 -13.28 0.46
N GLU A 211 -3.07 -13.23 1.77
CA GLU A 211 -3.99 -12.30 2.42
C GLU A 211 -3.21 -11.13 3.05
N LYS A 212 -3.88 -10.02 3.33
CA LYS A 212 -3.28 -8.91 4.08
C LYS A 212 -2.69 -9.44 5.40
N ILE A 213 -1.51 -8.92 5.78
CA ILE A 213 -0.92 -9.23 7.09
C ILE A 213 -1.90 -8.87 8.21
N ASP A 214 -1.91 -9.65 9.28
CA ASP A 214 -2.79 -9.40 10.41
C ASP A 214 -2.42 -8.10 11.17
N ASP A 215 -3.41 -7.50 11.81
CA ASP A 215 -3.25 -6.21 12.48
C ASP A 215 -2.31 -6.30 13.70
N ALA A 216 -2.18 -7.50 14.31
CA ALA A 216 -1.25 -7.69 15.42
C ALA A 216 0.21 -7.65 14.93
N ALA A 217 0.54 -8.30 13.82
CA ALA A 217 1.86 -8.20 13.21
C ALA A 217 2.14 -6.79 12.70
N ALA A 218 1.14 -6.11 12.10
CA ALA A 218 1.27 -4.72 11.68
C ALA A 218 1.59 -3.79 12.86
N ALA A 219 0.91 -3.96 13.98
CA ALA A 219 1.18 -3.19 15.21
C ALA A 219 2.60 -3.40 15.78
N LEU A 220 3.16 -4.62 15.64
CA LEU A 220 4.53 -4.89 16.02
C LEU A 220 5.55 -4.24 15.07
N ILE A 221 5.25 -4.19 13.76
CA ILE A 221 6.08 -3.45 12.79
C ILE A 221 6.11 -1.97 13.15
N GLU A 222 4.97 -1.39 13.47
CA GLU A 222 4.85 0.02 13.85
C GLU A 222 5.63 0.34 15.13
N ALA A 223 5.51 -0.52 16.15
CA ALA A 223 6.28 -0.39 17.37
C ALA A 223 7.79 -0.39 17.07
N TYR A 224 8.25 -1.27 16.18
CA TYR A 224 9.64 -1.29 15.77
C TYR A 224 10.06 -0.03 14.99
N ILE A 225 9.21 0.47 14.10
CA ILE A 225 9.47 1.73 13.37
C ILE A 225 9.64 2.89 14.35
N ASP A 226 8.80 2.96 15.38
CA ASP A 226 8.83 4.01 16.40
C ASP A 226 9.93 3.80 17.46
N GLY A 227 10.66 2.66 17.42
CA GLY A 227 11.75 2.36 18.36
C GLY A 227 11.30 1.72 19.68
N ASP A 228 10.04 1.31 19.78
CA ASP A 228 9.51 0.56 20.93
C ASP A 228 9.87 -0.92 20.83
N ILE A 229 11.17 -1.21 21.05
CA ILE A 229 11.72 -2.57 20.99
C ILE A 229 11.16 -3.45 22.13
N ALA A 230 10.82 -2.86 23.27
CA ALA A 230 10.30 -3.61 24.41
C ALA A 230 9.00 -4.34 24.06
N ARG A 231 8.15 -3.74 23.23
CA ARG A 231 6.90 -4.35 22.75
C ARG A 231 7.11 -5.62 21.93
N LEU A 232 8.29 -5.80 21.34
CA LEU A 232 8.66 -7.02 20.61
C LEU A 232 9.18 -8.13 21.54
N GLY A 233 9.29 -7.87 22.84
CA GLY A 233 9.81 -8.84 23.81
C GLY A 233 11.33 -9.06 23.69
N ILE A 234 12.08 -8.10 23.12
CA ILE A 234 13.51 -8.21 22.88
C ILE A 234 14.28 -7.40 23.93
N SER A 235 15.31 -8.02 24.50
CA SER A 235 16.28 -7.36 25.35
C SER A 235 17.38 -6.75 24.49
N GLY A 236 17.39 -5.43 24.30
CA GLY A 236 18.38 -4.74 23.48
C GLY A 236 17.84 -3.45 22.86
N SER A 237 18.71 -2.74 22.14
CA SER A 237 18.37 -1.47 21.48
C SER A 237 17.88 -1.65 20.03
N ASP A 238 18.04 -2.83 19.45
CA ASP A 238 17.61 -3.15 18.06
C ASP A 238 17.47 -4.67 17.88
N LEU A 239 16.81 -5.06 16.76
CA LEU A 239 16.71 -6.45 16.32
C LEU A 239 18.10 -7.04 16.04
N PRO A 240 18.32 -8.35 16.32
CA PRO A 240 19.62 -8.97 16.07
C PRO A 240 19.98 -8.94 14.58
N LEU A 241 21.24 -8.72 14.27
CA LEU A 241 21.78 -8.82 12.92
C LEU A 241 22.30 -10.25 12.65
N ALA A 242 21.97 -10.76 11.48
CA ALA A 242 22.57 -11.99 10.99
C ALA A 242 24.08 -11.81 10.72
N ARG A 243 24.86 -12.86 10.91
CA ARG A 243 26.32 -12.83 10.75
C ARG A 243 26.79 -13.97 9.86
N ARG A 244 27.85 -13.72 9.09
CA ARG A 244 28.54 -14.73 8.26
C ARG A 244 27.57 -15.41 7.29
N ASP A 245 27.50 -16.74 7.32
CA ASP A 245 26.62 -17.61 6.52
C ASP A 245 25.14 -17.44 6.84
N ARG A 246 24.79 -16.73 7.92
CA ARG A 246 23.41 -16.47 8.32
C ARG A 246 22.84 -15.20 7.64
N ILE A 247 23.66 -14.36 7.00
CA ILE A 247 23.17 -13.24 6.19
C ILE A 247 22.34 -13.81 5.04
N GLY A 248 21.17 -13.21 4.79
CA GLY A 248 20.26 -13.64 3.73
C GLY A 248 20.80 -13.37 2.32
N CYS A 249 20.27 -14.07 1.35
CA CYS A 249 20.61 -13.91 -0.06
C CYS A 249 19.54 -13.11 -0.81
N ILE A 250 19.94 -12.51 -1.94
CA ILE A 250 19.02 -11.95 -2.92
C ILE A 250 18.90 -12.93 -4.08
N VAL A 251 17.66 -13.29 -4.44
CA VAL A 251 17.35 -14.21 -5.53
C VAL A 251 16.56 -13.47 -6.60
N ASP A 252 17.05 -13.44 -7.81
CA ASP A 252 16.27 -13.00 -8.98
C ASP A 252 15.20 -14.04 -9.29
N TYR A 253 13.92 -13.68 -9.12
CA TYR A 253 12.81 -14.62 -9.19
C TYR A 253 11.79 -14.29 -10.29
N VAL A 254 12.28 -13.92 -11.46
CA VAL A 254 11.44 -13.67 -12.65
C VAL A 254 10.57 -14.89 -13.00
N ALA A 255 11.03 -16.10 -12.69
CA ALA A 255 10.24 -17.32 -12.87
C ALA A 255 8.89 -17.29 -12.15
N GLY A 256 8.80 -16.68 -10.97
CA GLY A 256 7.54 -16.51 -10.23
C GLY A 256 6.55 -15.63 -10.99
N ARG A 257 6.99 -14.50 -11.55
CA ARG A 257 6.17 -13.65 -12.41
C ARG A 257 5.66 -14.40 -13.65
N ASN A 258 6.53 -15.16 -14.31
CA ASN A 258 6.14 -15.96 -15.47
C ASN A 258 5.12 -17.05 -15.13
N ARG A 259 5.21 -17.62 -13.93
CA ARG A 259 4.20 -18.57 -13.40
C ARG A 259 2.84 -17.91 -13.23
N TYR A 260 2.78 -16.66 -12.76
CA TYR A 260 1.53 -15.90 -12.69
C TYR A 260 0.94 -15.64 -14.10
N VAL A 261 1.77 -15.31 -15.08
CA VAL A 261 1.33 -15.19 -16.50
C VAL A 261 0.74 -16.53 -16.97
N GLY A 262 1.42 -17.65 -16.73
CA GLY A 262 0.93 -18.99 -17.05
C GLY A 262 -0.42 -19.31 -16.39
N TYR A 263 -0.59 -18.92 -15.12
CA TYR A 263 -1.87 -19.04 -14.41
C TYR A 263 -2.98 -18.24 -15.12
N LEU A 264 -2.74 -16.97 -15.44
CA LEU A 264 -3.73 -16.14 -16.14
C LEU A 264 -4.14 -16.74 -17.49
N ILE A 265 -3.19 -17.32 -18.22
CA ILE A 265 -3.47 -18.02 -19.48
C ILE A 265 -4.35 -19.26 -19.22
N SER A 266 -4.07 -20.01 -18.15
CA SER A 266 -4.78 -21.26 -17.83
C SER A 266 -6.24 -21.05 -17.41
N VAL A 267 -6.60 -19.89 -16.88
CA VAL A 267 -7.99 -19.58 -16.47
C VAL A 267 -8.85 -19.06 -17.63
N ALA A 268 -8.25 -18.77 -18.78
CA ALA A 268 -8.99 -18.35 -19.96
C ALA A 268 -9.76 -19.54 -20.56
N SER A 269 -11.07 -19.40 -20.70
CA SER A 269 -11.96 -20.45 -21.20
C SER A 269 -12.04 -20.55 -22.74
N HIS A 270 -11.53 -19.54 -23.45
CA HIS A 270 -11.65 -19.42 -24.90
C HIS A 270 -10.36 -18.91 -25.54
N SER A 271 -10.18 -19.23 -26.84
CA SER A 271 -9.12 -18.64 -27.66
C SER A 271 -9.52 -17.24 -28.15
N TYR A 272 -8.55 -16.33 -28.22
CA TYR A 272 -8.75 -14.96 -28.68
C TYR A 272 -8.18 -14.69 -30.07
N ARG A 273 -7.92 -15.72 -30.86
CA ARG A 273 -7.29 -15.63 -32.20
C ARG A 273 -7.95 -14.67 -33.19
N SER A 274 -9.25 -14.44 -33.08
CA SER A 274 -9.99 -13.54 -33.98
C SER A 274 -10.13 -12.13 -33.42
N LEU A 275 -9.63 -11.86 -32.21
CA LEU A 275 -9.86 -10.60 -31.53
C LEU A 275 -8.69 -9.63 -31.75
N LYS A 276 -9.04 -8.37 -31.98
CA LYS A 276 -8.13 -7.23 -31.88
C LYS A 276 -8.37 -6.57 -30.53
N VAL A 277 -7.33 -6.50 -29.70
CA VAL A 277 -7.41 -6.02 -28.32
C VAL A 277 -6.52 -4.81 -28.13
N GLY A 278 -7.12 -3.67 -27.80
CA GLY A 278 -6.40 -2.49 -27.31
C GLY A 278 -6.13 -2.62 -25.80
N LEU A 279 -4.87 -2.46 -25.39
CA LEU A 279 -4.44 -2.53 -24.01
C LEU A 279 -3.85 -1.17 -23.63
N ASP A 280 -4.57 -0.40 -22.83
CA ASP A 280 -3.99 0.77 -22.16
C ASP A 280 -3.45 0.33 -20.80
N CYS A 281 -2.12 0.34 -20.68
CA CYS A 281 -1.42 -0.08 -19.48
C CYS A 281 -1.10 1.09 -18.53
N ALA A 282 -1.51 2.30 -18.87
CA ALA A 282 -1.32 3.53 -18.07
C ALA A 282 0.12 3.68 -17.51
N ASN A 283 1.11 3.24 -18.25
CA ASN A 283 2.52 3.14 -17.80
C ASN A 283 2.72 2.41 -16.46
N GLY A 284 1.73 1.61 -16.04
CA GLY A 284 1.70 0.89 -14.78
C GLY A 284 2.38 -0.48 -14.83
N ALA A 285 2.37 -1.16 -13.70
CA ALA A 285 3.06 -2.45 -13.51
C ALA A 285 2.50 -3.62 -14.34
N SER A 286 1.31 -3.49 -14.90
CA SER A 286 0.66 -4.54 -15.72
C SER A 286 1.17 -4.63 -17.16
N TRP A 287 1.93 -3.65 -17.66
CA TRP A 287 2.25 -3.52 -19.08
C TRP A 287 2.89 -4.78 -19.70
N MET A 288 3.82 -5.42 -18.99
CA MET A 288 4.45 -6.66 -19.47
C MET A 288 3.50 -7.86 -19.37
N ILE A 289 2.74 -7.96 -18.28
CA ILE A 289 1.87 -9.10 -17.99
C ILE A 289 0.68 -9.11 -18.96
N ALA A 290 0.00 -7.97 -19.13
CA ALA A 290 -1.19 -7.87 -19.97
C ALA A 290 -0.91 -8.31 -21.40
N LYS A 291 0.14 -7.75 -22.03
CA LYS A 291 0.53 -8.14 -23.38
C LYS A 291 0.86 -9.62 -23.49
N ALA A 292 1.68 -10.14 -22.59
CA ALA A 292 2.11 -11.54 -22.62
C ALA A 292 0.93 -12.52 -22.55
N VAL A 293 -0.08 -12.22 -21.73
CA VAL A 293 -1.28 -13.06 -21.58
C VAL A 293 -2.13 -13.04 -22.84
N PHE A 294 -2.46 -11.86 -23.36
CA PHE A 294 -3.34 -11.75 -24.53
C PHE A 294 -2.67 -12.27 -25.81
N ASP A 295 -1.36 -12.05 -25.98
CA ASP A 295 -0.61 -12.64 -27.10
C ASP A 295 -0.60 -14.18 -27.05
N ALA A 296 -0.37 -14.75 -25.86
CA ALA A 296 -0.39 -16.20 -25.67
C ALA A 296 -1.77 -16.82 -25.92
N LEU A 297 -2.85 -16.08 -25.65
CA LEU A 297 -4.24 -16.49 -25.98
C LEU A 297 -4.59 -16.30 -27.47
N GLY A 298 -3.66 -15.74 -28.24
CA GLY A 298 -3.77 -15.60 -29.69
C GLY A 298 -4.41 -14.29 -30.18
N ALA A 299 -4.63 -13.31 -29.31
CA ALA A 299 -5.15 -12.01 -29.71
C ALA A 299 -4.14 -11.20 -30.50
N GLN A 300 -4.60 -10.34 -31.40
CA GLN A 300 -3.80 -9.28 -31.99
C GLN A 300 -3.83 -8.06 -31.05
N THR A 301 -2.73 -7.83 -30.33
CA THR A 301 -2.67 -6.79 -29.30
C THR A 301 -2.09 -5.47 -29.81
N TYR A 302 -2.72 -4.38 -29.38
CA TYR A 302 -2.28 -2.99 -29.59
C TYR A 302 -2.09 -2.36 -28.22
N VAL A 303 -0.86 -2.04 -27.84
CA VAL A 303 -0.52 -1.60 -26.47
C VAL A 303 -0.27 -0.11 -26.45
N MET A 304 -0.88 0.59 -25.51
CA MET A 304 -0.67 2.00 -25.19
C MET A 304 -0.22 2.12 -23.73
N GLY A 305 0.43 3.24 -23.39
CA GLY A 305 0.88 3.49 -22.01
C GLY A 305 1.81 2.38 -21.49
N ALA A 306 2.77 1.92 -22.30
CA ALA A 306 3.68 0.82 -21.97
C ALA A 306 5.16 1.25 -21.93
N SER A 307 5.42 2.53 -21.71
CA SER A 307 6.77 3.10 -21.62
C SER A 307 6.94 3.89 -20.31
N PRO A 308 6.88 3.20 -19.16
CA PRO A 308 6.96 3.87 -17.87
C PRO A 308 8.33 4.52 -17.65
N ASP A 309 8.34 5.78 -17.23
CA ASP A 309 9.54 6.51 -16.80
C ASP A 309 9.58 6.72 -15.28
N GLY A 310 8.54 6.28 -14.59
CA GLY A 310 8.38 6.35 -13.13
C GLY A 310 7.74 7.64 -12.63
N THR A 311 7.32 8.52 -13.55
CA THR A 311 6.63 9.79 -13.26
C THR A 311 5.38 10.00 -14.11
N ASN A 312 5.15 9.18 -15.12
CA ASN A 312 4.03 9.22 -16.06
C ASN A 312 2.93 8.19 -15.75
#